data_c3874f2999a5cb6c903aa5f223ae62a3
#
_entry.id   c3874f2999a5cb6c903aa5f223ae62a3
#
_cell.length_a   1.000
_cell.length_b   1.000
_cell.length_c   1.000
_cell.angle_alpha   90.00
_cell.angle_beta   90.00
_cell.angle_gamma   90.00
#
_symmetry.space_group_name_H-M   'P 1'
#
loop_
_entity.id
_entity.type
_entity.pdbx_description
1 polymer ?
#
loop_
_entity_poly.entity_id
_entity_poly.type
_entity_poly.pdbx_seq_one_letter_code
_entity_poly.pdbx_strand_id
1 'polypeptide(L)'
;VNSRTVALLSIVIALASPAAPGVSQPAPATAAQQTYFSNWPPGDSPQELGEALAEKFAAMPLQVQGGRTIGYPEVCAWYGSFTFAQITHNDALRDKLIARFSPLLPGGAQVSHTPARHHVDDSIFGVVPLEIAILTHGQPDASPEYLNLGLGFADRQWQLQPGYGYDQSEVSMSNLNGLSPETRFWVDDMYMLTMLQLQAYRATGDRKYLDRDAHEMVTYLDRLQQPNGLFFHAPDVPYFWGRGDGWFAAGMAEMLRSLPADHPDRPRILAGYRKMMAALLQYQGADGMWRQLIDHPEAWPETSSSAMFSFAMITGVKHGWLDAATYGPAARKAWIAVAGYVDQNHDVTQVCEGTNKKNDLQYYLDRRRRTGDLHGQAPVLWAATALLRDE
;
A
#
# COMPACT_ATOMS: atom_id res chain seq x y z
N VAL A 1 62.70 13.02 -50.46
CA VAL A 1 62.32 12.22 -49.30
C VAL A 1 61.02 12.74 -48.83
N ASN A 2 59.91 11.96 -49.12
CA ASN A 2 58.51 12.34 -48.84
C ASN A 2 58.11 11.81 -47.47
N SER A 3 57.76 12.70 -46.56
CA SER A 3 57.08 12.37 -45.30
C SER A 3 55.55 12.35 -45.55
N ARG A 4 54.93 11.20 -45.40
CA ARG A 4 53.46 11.06 -45.36
C ARG A 4 52.98 11.17 -43.92
N THR A 5 52.19 12.20 -43.65
CA THR A 5 51.46 12.38 -42.40
C THR A 5 50.21 11.51 -42.41
N VAL A 6 50.07 10.58 -41.48
CA VAL A 6 48.87 9.77 -41.29
C VAL A 6 48.01 10.48 -40.26
N ALA A 7 46.82 10.91 -40.69
CA ALA A 7 45.79 11.47 -39.81
C ALA A 7 44.98 10.30 -39.19
N LEU A 8 45.03 10.17 -37.86
CA LEU A 8 44.20 9.27 -37.10
C LEU A 8 42.83 9.93 -36.90
N LEU A 9 41.78 9.35 -37.49
CA LEU A 9 40.42 9.75 -37.28
C LEU A 9 39.85 9.02 -36.05
N SER A 10 39.70 9.73 -34.95
CA SER A 10 39.07 9.20 -33.73
C SER A 10 37.57 9.22 -33.91
N ILE A 11 36.96 8.05 -34.06
CA ILE A 11 35.50 7.89 -34.06
C ILE A 11 35.04 7.85 -32.59
N VAL A 12 34.39 8.90 -32.13
CA VAL A 12 33.67 8.91 -30.86
C VAL A 12 32.31 8.23 -31.07
N ILE A 13 32.16 6.99 -30.61
CA ILE A 13 30.87 6.32 -30.54
C ILE A 13 30.16 6.83 -29.31
N ALA A 14 29.17 7.71 -29.49
CA ALA A 14 28.24 8.10 -28.45
C ALA A 14 27.31 6.91 -28.19
N LEU A 15 27.51 6.22 -27.06
CA LEU A 15 26.58 5.25 -26.53
C LEU A 15 25.33 6.03 -26.04
N ALA A 16 24.25 5.97 -26.82
CA ALA A 16 22.95 6.43 -26.38
C ALA A 16 22.45 5.47 -25.28
N SER A 17 22.36 5.96 -24.04
CA SER A 17 21.66 5.26 -22.96
C SER A 17 20.19 5.08 -23.38
N PRO A 18 19.59 3.89 -23.17
CA PRO A 18 18.18 3.73 -23.39
C PRO A 18 17.41 4.62 -22.41
N ALA A 19 16.56 5.49 -22.93
CA ALA A 19 15.61 6.24 -22.12
C ALA A 19 14.74 5.25 -21.33
N ALA A 20 14.60 5.47 -20.04
CA ALA A 20 13.65 4.73 -19.22
C ALA A 20 12.24 4.80 -19.88
N PRO A 21 11.46 3.71 -19.88
CA PRO A 21 10.12 3.74 -20.42
C PRO A 21 9.32 4.81 -19.70
N GLY A 22 8.89 5.84 -20.44
CA GLY A 22 8.09 6.93 -19.89
C GLY A 22 6.82 6.35 -19.28
N VAL A 23 6.66 6.50 -17.98
CA VAL A 23 5.36 6.36 -17.32
C VAL A 23 4.47 7.39 -18.00
N SER A 24 3.47 6.94 -18.76
CA SER A 24 2.50 7.83 -19.38
C SER A 24 1.83 8.64 -18.26
N GLN A 25 2.06 9.96 -18.24
CA GLN A 25 1.38 10.83 -17.29
C GLN A 25 -0.13 10.63 -17.45
N PRO A 26 -0.86 10.41 -16.34
CA PRO A 26 -2.30 10.36 -16.38
C PRO A 26 -2.85 11.70 -16.92
N ALA A 27 -3.97 11.63 -17.63
CA ALA A 27 -4.66 12.83 -18.08
C ALA A 27 -5.05 13.68 -16.83
N PRO A 28 -4.92 15.02 -16.88
CA PRO A 28 -5.27 15.87 -15.76
C PRO A 28 -6.73 15.63 -15.33
N ALA A 29 -6.95 15.63 -14.02
CA ALA A 29 -8.26 15.42 -13.41
C ALA A 29 -9.32 16.31 -14.07
N THR A 30 -10.45 15.74 -14.46
CA THR A 30 -11.53 16.53 -15.08
C THR A 30 -12.12 17.49 -14.03
N ALA A 31 -12.71 18.63 -14.48
CA ALA A 31 -13.36 19.60 -13.60
C ALA A 31 -14.42 18.94 -12.66
N ALA A 32 -15.06 17.86 -13.10
CA ALA A 32 -15.99 17.09 -12.29
C ALA A 32 -15.31 16.34 -11.12
N GLN A 33 -14.07 15.88 -11.31
CA GLN A 33 -13.29 15.18 -10.26
C GLN A 33 -12.84 16.17 -9.16
N GLN A 34 -12.46 17.39 -9.54
CA GLN A 34 -12.07 18.45 -8.59
C GLN A 34 -13.24 18.94 -7.74
N THR A 35 -14.49 18.83 -8.21
CA THR A 35 -15.67 19.33 -7.50
C THR A 35 -15.90 18.61 -6.15
N TYR A 36 -15.59 17.31 -6.05
CA TYR A 36 -15.84 16.53 -4.84
C TYR A 36 -14.69 16.59 -3.82
N PHE A 37 -13.47 16.89 -4.26
CA PHE A 37 -12.27 16.79 -3.43
C PHE A 37 -11.65 18.16 -3.13
N SER A 38 -12.50 19.13 -2.87
CA SER A 38 -12.11 20.49 -2.48
C SER A 38 -13.10 21.06 -1.45
N ASN A 39 -12.81 22.23 -0.89
CA ASN A 39 -13.69 22.94 0.06
C ASN A 39 -14.09 22.07 1.25
N TRP A 40 -13.09 21.65 2.04
CA TRP A 40 -13.28 20.82 3.21
C TRP A 40 -13.87 21.64 4.37
N PRO A 41 -14.71 21.03 5.23
CA PRO A 41 -15.09 21.65 6.49
C PRO A 41 -13.87 22.00 7.35
N PRO A 42 -13.96 22.98 8.25
CA PRO A 42 -12.89 23.26 9.20
C PRO A 42 -12.51 22.02 10.02
N GLY A 43 -11.22 21.69 10.05
CA GLY A 43 -10.67 20.51 10.72
C GLY A 43 -10.58 19.24 9.84
N ASP A 44 -11.19 19.23 8.64
CA ASP A 44 -11.17 18.08 7.75
C ASP A 44 -10.19 18.23 6.57
N SER A 45 -9.29 19.20 6.63
CA SER A 45 -8.28 19.45 5.60
C SER A 45 -7.33 18.24 5.48
N PRO A 46 -7.24 17.58 4.31
CA PRO A 46 -6.29 16.49 4.13
C PRO A 46 -4.83 16.93 4.26
N GLN A 47 -4.54 18.20 3.96
CA GLN A 47 -3.21 18.78 4.16
C GLN A 47 -2.87 18.89 5.66
N GLU A 48 -3.77 19.47 6.47
CA GLU A 48 -3.54 19.69 7.90
C GLU A 48 -3.51 18.37 8.69
N LEU A 49 -4.48 17.48 8.44
CA LEU A 49 -4.53 16.17 9.10
C LEU A 49 -3.37 15.28 8.69
N GLY A 50 -3.03 15.26 7.40
CA GLY A 50 -1.91 14.47 6.88
C GLY A 50 -0.58 14.92 7.48
N GLU A 51 -0.34 16.23 7.57
CA GLU A 51 0.86 16.80 8.18
C GLU A 51 0.95 16.43 9.68
N ALA A 52 -0.14 16.61 10.42
CA ALA A 52 -0.18 16.32 11.85
C ALA A 52 0.09 14.81 12.13
N LEU A 53 -0.53 13.91 11.36
CA LEU A 53 -0.32 12.46 11.51
C LEU A 53 1.09 12.03 11.10
N ALA A 54 1.64 12.58 10.01
CA ALA A 54 2.97 12.23 9.53
C ALA A 54 4.08 12.75 10.46
N GLU A 55 3.97 13.99 10.96
CA GLU A 55 4.90 14.54 11.94
C GLU A 55 4.82 13.80 13.29
N LYS A 56 3.61 13.44 13.74
CA LYS A 56 3.43 12.60 14.91
C LYS A 56 4.15 11.26 14.74
N PHE A 57 3.95 10.59 13.62
CA PHE A 57 4.61 9.32 13.33
C PHE A 57 6.15 9.47 13.29
N ALA A 58 6.66 10.52 12.65
CA ALA A 58 8.10 10.78 12.59
C ALA A 58 8.73 11.00 13.98
N ALA A 59 7.97 11.53 14.93
CA ALA A 59 8.41 11.78 16.32
C ALA A 59 8.24 10.58 17.26
N MET A 60 7.47 9.55 16.87
CA MET A 60 7.25 8.36 17.70
C MET A 60 8.50 7.48 17.78
N PRO A 61 8.75 6.78 18.92
CA PRO A 61 9.73 5.70 18.94
C PRO A 61 9.31 4.56 18.02
N LEU A 62 10.28 3.76 17.55
CA LEU A 62 9.99 2.56 16.75
C LEU A 62 9.05 1.62 17.50
N GLN A 63 7.98 1.20 16.84
CA GLN A 63 7.06 0.22 17.41
C GLN A 63 7.48 -1.19 16.99
N VAL A 64 8.00 -1.92 17.96
CA VAL A 64 8.53 -3.27 17.77
C VAL A 64 7.48 -4.29 18.24
N GLN A 65 7.01 -5.14 17.32
CA GLN A 65 6.02 -6.17 17.64
C GLN A 65 6.60 -7.23 18.59
N GLY A 66 5.91 -7.46 19.70
CA GLY A 66 6.34 -8.42 20.70
C GLY A 66 7.76 -8.19 21.24
N GLY A 67 8.27 -6.95 21.17
CA GLY A 67 9.62 -6.57 21.58
C GLY A 67 10.74 -7.12 20.68
N ARG A 68 10.43 -7.59 19.47
CA ARG A 68 11.39 -8.27 18.58
C ARG A 68 11.67 -7.56 17.28
N THR A 69 10.67 -7.42 16.41
CA THR A 69 10.83 -6.92 15.04
C THR A 69 9.85 -5.82 14.69
N ILE A 70 10.20 -4.99 13.70
CA ILE A 70 9.29 -4.02 13.11
C ILE A 70 8.11 -4.77 12.47
N GLY A 71 6.89 -4.38 12.82
CA GLY A 71 5.67 -4.95 12.25
C GLY A 71 5.16 -4.19 11.04
N TYR A 72 4.31 -4.84 10.24
CA TYR A 72 3.73 -4.24 9.04
C TYR A 72 2.93 -2.93 9.28
N PRO A 73 2.26 -2.70 10.44
CA PRO A 73 1.57 -1.42 10.63
C PRO A 73 2.53 -0.22 10.68
N GLU A 74 3.73 -0.44 11.24
CA GLU A 74 4.82 0.55 11.24
C GLU A 74 5.28 0.86 9.81
N VAL A 75 5.46 -0.17 8.97
CA VAL A 75 5.82 -0.05 7.55
C VAL A 75 4.76 0.74 6.78
N CYS A 76 3.48 0.43 7.01
CA CYS A 76 2.35 1.11 6.40
C CYS A 76 2.30 2.61 6.75
N ALA A 77 2.61 2.95 8.01
CA ALA A 77 2.68 4.33 8.45
C ALA A 77 3.88 5.08 7.85
N TRP A 78 5.05 4.41 7.72
CA TRP A 78 6.18 4.97 6.99
C TRP A 78 5.83 5.28 5.55
N TYR A 79 5.26 4.31 4.83
CA TYR A 79 4.87 4.51 3.44
C TYR A 79 3.92 5.70 3.27
N GLY A 80 2.89 5.79 4.12
CA GLY A 80 1.97 6.93 4.11
C GLY A 80 2.65 8.26 4.40
N SER A 81 3.55 8.30 5.38
CA SER A 81 4.28 9.52 5.77
C SER A 81 5.27 9.96 4.69
N PHE A 82 6.02 9.04 4.08
CA PHE A 82 6.91 9.34 2.96
C PHE A 82 6.14 9.84 1.74
N THR A 83 5.02 9.17 1.40
CA THR A 83 4.15 9.62 0.30
C THR A 83 3.60 11.02 0.56
N PHE A 84 3.20 11.31 1.82
CA PHE A 84 2.76 12.65 2.21
C PHE A 84 3.87 13.69 2.05
N ALA A 85 5.08 13.39 2.55
CA ALA A 85 6.24 14.28 2.42
C ALA A 85 6.58 14.57 0.95
N GLN A 86 6.51 13.55 0.09
CA GLN A 86 6.74 13.68 -1.35
C GLN A 86 5.72 14.62 -2.02
N ILE A 87 4.42 14.38 -1.79
CA ILE A 87 3.33 15.14 -2.43
C ILE A 87 3.31 16.60 -1.97
N THR A 88 3.65 16.83 -0.70
CA THR A 88 3.68 18.18 -0.12
C THR A 88 5.02 18.89 -0.27
N HIS A 89 6.00 18.25 -0.93
CA HIS A 89 7.38 18.74 -1.05
C HIS A 89 8.02 19.09 0.31
N ASN A 90 7.70 18.33 1.36
CA ASN A 90 8.23 18.51 2.70
C ASN A 90 9.52 17.70 2.89
N ASP A 91 10.63 18.25 2.40
CA ASP A 91 11.96 17.62 2.53
C ASP A 91 12.39 17.42 3.98
N ALA A 92 12.02 18.33 4.88
CA ALA A 92 12.36 18.22 6.30
C ALA A 92 11.68 17.00 6.95
N LEU A 93 10.43 16.72 6.62
CA LEU A 93 9.72 15.51 7.07
C LEU A 93 10.33 14.26 6.46
N ARG A 94 10.64 14.26 5.16
CA ARG A 94 11.35 13.14 4.49
C ARG A 94 12.64 12.79 5.23
N ASP A 95 13.46 13.79 5.52
CA ASP A 95 14.78 13.59 6.17
C ASP A 95 14.62 13.05 7.60
N LYS A 96 13.61 13.52 8.36
CA LYS A 96 13.27 12.94 9.68
C LYS A 96 12.90 11.46 9.57
N LEU A 97 12.09 11.09 8.56
CA LEU A 97 11.66 9.70 8.35
C LEU A 97 12.83 8.81 7.93
N ILE A 98 13.75 9.30 7.08
CA ILE A 98 14.99 8.59 6.73
C ILE A 98 15.87 8.41 7.96
N ALA A 99 16.08 9.45 8.76
CA ALA A 99 16.85 9.37 10.00
C ALA A 99 16.26 8.37 11.00
N ARG A 100 14.93 8.27 11.07
CA ARG A 100 14.23 7.28 11.91
C ARG A 100 14.43 5.85 11.41
N PHE A 101 14.59 5.63 10.10
CA PHE A 101 14.83 4.30 9.50
C PHE A 101 16.30 3.88 9.55
N SER A 102 17.26 4.81 9.43
CA SER A 102 18.70 4.52 9.29
C SER A 102 19.28 3.56 10.33
N PRO A 103 18.85 3.57 11.63
CA PRO A 103 19.35 2.61 12.63
C PRO A 103 19.00 1.14 12.33
N LEU A 104 18.08 0.87 11.43
CA LEU A 104 17.65 -0.47 11.02
C LEU A 104 18.49 -1.04 9.86
N LEU A 105 19.33 -0.24 9.22
CA LEU A 105 20.24 -0.70 8.16
C LEU A 105 21.28 -1.69 8.68
N PRO A 106 21.90 -2.50 7.82
CA PRO A 106 23.03 -3.36 8.18
C PRO A 106 24.13 -2.57 8.91
N GLY A 107 24.52 -3.04 10.09
CA GLY A 107 25.47 -2.35 10.97
C GLY A 107 24.87 -1.23 11.84
N GLY A 108 23.62 -0.88 11.68
CA GLY A 108 22.95 0.11 12.50
C GLY A 108 22.62 -0.40 13.92
N ALA A 109 22.43 0.55 14.84
CA ALA A 109 22.24 0.25 16.27
C ALA A 109 20.97 -0.57 16.59
N GLN A 110 19.99 -0.58 15.69
CA GLN A 110 18.71 -1.27 15.84
C GLN A 110 18.46 -2.34 14.77
N VAL A 111 19.50 -2.77 14.07
CA VAL A 111 19.42 -3.81 13.02
C VAL A 111 18.76 -5.11 13.51
N SER A 112 18.87 -5.44 14.79
CA SER A 112 18.23 -6.61 15.40
C SER A 112 16.69 -6.57 15.30
N HIS A 113 16.09 -5.41 15.03
CA HIS A 113 14.65 -5.27 14.85
C HIS A 113 14.20 -5.42 13.38
N THR A 114 15.16 -5.55 12.45
CA THR A 114 14.84 -5.87 11.04
C THR A 114 14.30 -7.29 10.95
N PRO A 115 13.13 -7.50 10.31
CA PRO A 115 12.53 -8.82 10.22
C PRO A 115 13.40 -9.80 9.41
N ALA A 116 13.56 -11.01 9.91
CA ALA A 116 14.31 -12.06 9.23
C ALA A 116 13.43 -13.23 8.75
N ARG A 117 12.21 -13.34 9.27
CA ARG A 117 11.28 -14.42 8.95
C ARG A 117 10.70 -14.23 7.53
N HIS A 118 10.53 -15.33 6.81
CA HIS A 118 9.83 -15.37 5.53
C HIS A 118 8.32 -15.47 5.78
N HIS A 119 7.68 -14.34 5.84
CA HIS A 119 6.25 -14.22 6.11
C HIS A 119 5.77 -12.85 5.60
N VAL A 120 4.61 -12.80 4.98
CA VAL A 120 4.08 -11.58 4.33
C VAL A 120 4.12 -10.35 5.25
N ASP A 121 3.77 -10.53 6.53
CA ASP A 121 3.74 -9.45 7.52
C ASP A 121 5.14 -8.94 7.90
N ASP A 122 6.17 -9.74 7.68
CA ASP A 122 7.58 -9.40 7.92
C ASP A 122 8.25 -8.93 6.62
N SER A 123 7.93 -9.58 5.49
CA SER A 123 8.56 -9.28 4.20
C SER A 123 8.21 -7.89 3.66
N ILE A 124 7.03 -7.37 3.98
CA ILE A 124 6.63 -6.00 3.64
C ILE A 124 7.60 -4.92 4.15
N PHE A 125 8.47 -5.23 5.13
CA PHE A 125 9.50 -4.32 5.61
C PHE A 125 10.34 -3.72 4.47
N GLY A 126 10.57 -4.48 3.40
CA GLY A 126 11.29 -4.01 2.21
C GLY A 126 10.66 -2.81 1.50
N VAL A 127 9.40 -2.49 1.75
CA VAL A 127 8.72 -1.32 1.19
C VAL A 127 9.43 -0.02 1.59
N VAL A 128 9.83 0.10 2.86
CA VAL A 128 10.42 1.35 3.38
C VAL A 128 11.77 1.67 2.73
N PRO A 129 12.75 0.76 2.70
CA PRO A 129 14.01 1.05 2.04
C PRO A 129 13.85 1.24 0.52
N LEU A 130 12.92 0.56 -0.15
CA LEU A 130 12.62 0.84 -1.57
C LEU A 130 12.03 2.23 -1.77
N GLU A 131 11.12 2.67 -0.91
CA GLU A 131 10.59 4.04 -0.97
C GLU A 131 11.69 5.07 -0.77
N ILE A 132 12.59 4.88 0.19
CA ILE A 132 13.75 5.77 0.39
C ILE A 132 14.63 5.79 -0.88
N ALA A 133 14.90 4.64 -1.48
CA ALA A 133 15.69 4.56 -2.70
C ALA A 133 15.02 5.31 -3.87
N ILE A 134 13.69 5.24 -3.99
CA ILE A 134 12.91 5.98 -5.00
C ILE A 134 13.02 7.49 -4.74
N LEU A 135 12.78 7.92 -3.51
CA LEU A 135 12.74 9.34 -3.14
C LEU A 135 14.12 10.02 -3.23
N THR A 136 15.20 9.27 -3.00
CA THR A 136 16.58 9.81 -3.07
C THR A 136 17.26 9.55 -4.41
N HIS A 137 16.57 8.93 -5.37
CA HIS A 137 17.17 8.62 -6.69
C HIS A 137 17.72 9.88 -7.37
N GLY A 138 19.01 9.83 -7.75
CA GLY A 138 19.70 10.96 -8.40
C GLY A 138 20.09 12.10 -7.46
N GLN A 139 19.85 11.99 -6.17
CA GLN A 139 20.29 12.96 -5.17
C GLN A 139 21.70 12.65 -4.64
N PRO A 140 22.43 13.64 -4.11
CA PRO A 140 23.80 13.43 -3.62
C PRO A 140 23.91 12.45 -2.44
N ASP A 141 22.84 12.27 -1.68
CA ASP A 141 22.72 11.40 -0.50
C ASP A 141 22.11 10.03 -0.82
N ALA A 142 21.87 9.73 -2.11
CA ALA A 142 21.38 8.42 -2.55
C ALA A 142 22.34 7.30 -2.11
N SER A 143 21.86 6.35 -1.33
CA SER A 143 22.63 5.18 -0.93
C SER A 143 22.08 3.91 -1.58
N PRO A 144 22.94 3.10 -2.22
CA PRO A 144 22.54 1.81 -2.79
C PRO A 144 22.12 0.80 -1.72
N GLU A 145 22.43 1.03 -0.46
CA GLU A 145 22.06 0.13 0.64
C GLU A 145 20.55 0.00 0.79
N TYR A 146 19.80 1.10 0.64
CA TYR A 146 18.36 1.07 0.68
C TYR A 146 17.76 0.20 -0.43
N LEU A 147 18.21 0.40 -1.67
CA LEU A 147 17.76 -0.39 -2.82
C LEU A 147 18.08 -1.88 -2.62
N ASN A 148 19.32 -2.19 -2.25
CA ASN A 148 19.77 -3.57 -2.05
C ASN A 148 19.01 -4.27 -0.92
N LEU A 149 18.79 -3.58 0.21
CA LEU A 149 18.01 -4.11 1.32
C LEU A 149 16.57 -4.44 0.88
N GLY A 150 15.91 -3.49 0.24
CA GLY A 150 14.53 -3.67 -0.19
C GLY A 150 14.35 -4.74 -1.25
N LEU A 151 15.23 -4.80 -2.26
CA LEU A 151 15.21 -5.85 -3.28
C LEU A 151 15.49 -7.23 -2.68
N GLY A 152 16.35 -7.32 -1.66
CA GLY A 152 16.57 -8.56 -0.92
C GLY A 152 15.26 -9.10 -0.32
N PHE A 153 14.40 -8.24 0.24
CA PHE A 153 13.08 -8.63 0.71
C PHE A 153 12.13 -9.02 -0.42
N ALA A 154 12.08 -8.26 -1.51
CA ALA A 154 11.20 -8.53 -2.64
C ALA A 154 11.56 -9.84 -3.35
N ASP A 155 12.84 -10.12 -3.57
CA ASP A 155 13.28 -11.35 -4.22
C ASP A 155 13.04 -12.59 -3.35
N ARG A 156 13.37 -12.52 -2.04
CA ARG A 156 13.17 -13.65 -1.14
C ARG A 156 11.69 -14.04 -0.99
N GLN A 157 10.77 -13.12 -1.17
CA GLN A 157 9.32 -13.37 -1.08
C GLN A 157 8.83 -14.38 -2.14
N TRP A 158 9.58 -14.59 -3.22
CA TRP A 158 9.35 -15.61 -4.25
C TRP A 158 10.36 -16.76 -4.20
N GLN A 159 11.13 -16.89 -3.12
CA GLN A 159 12.12 -17.95 -2.94
C GLN A 159 11.74 -18.88 -1.81
N LEU A 160 11.75 -20.19 -2.11
CA LEU A 160 11.65 -21.22 -1.07
C LEU A 160 12.88 -21.20 -0.18
N GLN A 161 12.65 -21.17 1.14
CA GLN A 161 13.72 -21.33 2.11
C GLN A 161 13.74 -22.76 2.65
N PRO A 162 14.80 -23.53 2.45
CA PRO A 162 14.94 -24.86 3.03
C PRO A 162 14.83 -24.82 4.56
N GLY A 163 14.00 -25.69 5.13
CA GLY A 163 13.84 -25.81 6.59
C GLY A 163 12.88 -24.79 7.22
N TYR A 164 12.25 -23.92 6.44
CA TYR A 164 11.18 -23.05 6.94
C TYR A 164 9.87 -23.83 7.02
N GLY A 165 9.15 -23.67 8.14
CA GLY A 165 7.92 -24.42 8.43
C GLY A 165 6.68 -23.93 7.66
N TYR A 166 6.79 -23.81 6.33
CA TYR A 166 5.62 -23.62 5.48
C TYR A 166 4.68 -24.83 5.61
N ASP A 167 3.38 -24.60 5.49
CA ASP A 167 2.48 -25.71 5.23
C ASP A 167 2.86 -26.37 3.89
N GLN A 168 3.33 -27.61 3.94
CA GLN A 168 3.87 -28.32 2.79
C GLN A 168 2.87 -28.44 1.62
N SER A 169 1.57 -28.48 1.92
CA SER A 169 0.50 -28.54 0.92
C SER A 169 0.29 -27.19 0.22
N GLU A 170 0.28 -26.09 0.96
CA GLU A 170 0.12 -24.73 0.43
C GLU A 170 1.36 -24.32 -0.37
N VAL A 171 2.56 -24.58 0.13
CA VAL A 171 3.83 -24.31 -0.59
C VAL A 171 3.92 -25.08 -1.91
N SER A 172 3.53 -26.36 -1.93
CA SER A 172 3.55 -27.15 -3.16
C SER A 172 2.59 -26.59 -4.21
N MET A 173 1.40 -26.15 -3.79
CA MET A 173 0.42 -25.53 -4.68
C MET A 173 0.90 -24.16 -5.17
N SER A 174 1.46 -23.34 -4.31
CA SER A 174 1.97 -22.01 -4.67
C SER A 174 3.09 -22.10 -5.71
N ASN A 175 4.05 -22.99 -5.52
CA ASN A 175 5.13 -23.22 -6.48
C ASN A 175 4.65 -23.70 -7.85
N LEU A 176 3.67 -24.60 -7.86
CA LEU A 176 3.12 -25.14 -9.12
C LEU A 176 2.39 -24.04 -9.93
N ASN A 177 1.85 -23.04 -9.26
CA ASN A 177 1.10 -21.95 -9.87
C ASN A 177 1.94 -20.67 -10.07
N GLY A 178 3.22 -20.66 -9.70
CA GLY A 178 4.09 -19.47 -9.79
C GLY A 178 3.81 -18.40 -8.73
N LEU A 179 3.05 -18.75 -7.69
CA LEU A 179 2.73 -17.85 -6.57
C LEU A 179 3.87 -17.78 -5.56
N SER A 180 3.81 -16.77 -4.69
CA SER A 180 4.73 -16.64 -3.57
C SER A 180 4.62 -17.83 -2.61
N PRO A 181 5.74 -18.38 -2.09
CA PRO A 181 5.71 -19.31 -0.96
C PRO A 181 5.11 -18.73 0.32
N GLU A 182 4.98 -17.40 0.43
CA GLU A 182 4.36 -16.73 1.57
C GLU A 182 2.83 -16.61 1.44
N THR A 183 2.25 -17.09 0.35
CA THR A 183 0.79 -17.10 0.09
C THR A 183 0.04 -17.91 1.13
N ARG A 184 -0.93 -17.29 1.81
CA ARG A 184 -1.79 -17.92 2.83
C ARG A 184 -3.25 -17.98 2.40
N PHE A 185 -3.60 -17.27 1.33
CA PHE A 185 -4.99 -16.95 0.95
C PHE A 185 -5.79 -16.27 2.08
N TRP A 186 -5.12 -15.44 2.87
CA TRP A 186 -5.81 -14.48 3.71
C TRP A 186 -5.99 -13.19 2.92
N VAL A 187 -7.11 -12.53 3.13
CA VAL A 187 -7.44 -11.28 2.42
C VAL A 187 -6.39 -10.20 2.62
N ASP A 188 -5.71 -10.21 3.78
CA ASP A 188 -4.66 -9.26 4.16
C ASP A 188 -3.41 -9.35 3.26
N ASP A 189 -3.11 -10.54 2.75
CA ASP A 189 -1.90 -10.81 1.95
C ASP A 189 -1.81 -9.87 0.74
N MET A 190 -2.96 -9.47 0.19
CA MET A 190 -3.03 -8.67 -1.04
C MET A 190 -2.57 -7.22 -0.92
N TYR A 191 -2.39 -6.71 0.29
CA TYR A 191 -1.64 -5.47 0.47
C TYR A 191 -0.15 -5.75 0.72
N MET A 192 0.14 -6.74 1.55
CA MET A 192 1.51 -7.01 2.00
C MET A 192 2.41 -7.52 0.86
N LEU A 193 1.90 -8.44 0.04
CA LEU A 193 2.58 -8.92 -1.16
C LEU A 193 2.71 -7.79 -2.19
N THR A 194 1.57 -7.16 -2.51
CA THR A 194 1.45 -6.15 -3.55
C THR A 194 2.38 -4.97 -3.32
N MET A 195 2.36 -4.37 -2.13
CA MET A 195 3.16 -3.17 -1.89
C MET A 195 4.65 -3.41 -2.04
N LEU A 196 5.16 -4.56 -1.56
CA LEU A 196 6.58 -4.87 -1.69
C LEU A 196 6.99 -5.06 -3.15
N GLN A 197 6.19 -5.80 -3.92
CA GLN A 197 6.48 -6.05 -5.32
C GLN A 197 6.36 -4.80 -6.18
N LEU A 198 5.33 -3.98 -5.92
CA LEU A 198 5.17 -2.71 -6.62
C LEU A 198 6.31 -1.73 -6.34
N GLN A 199 6.78 -1.64 -5.09
CA GLN A 199 7.90 -0.78 -4.77
C GLN A 199 9.20 -1.27 -5.43
N ALA A 200 9.42 -2.58 -5.51
CA ALA A 200 10.55 -3.14 -6.25
C ALA A 200 10.45 -2.82 -7.76
N TYR A 201 9.25 -2.92 -8.34
CA TYR A 201 9.01 -2.50 -9.72
C TYR A 201 9.23 -1.00 -9.92
N ARG A 202 8.68 -0.15 -9.05
CA ARG A 202 8.82 1.33 -9.11
C ARG A 202 10.28 1.76 -8.99
N ALA A 203 11.07 1.07 -8.16
CA ALA A 203 12.48 1.38 -7.95
C ALA A 203 13.38 0.93 -9.10
N THR A 204 13.01 -0.13 -9.85
CA THR A 204 13.91 -0.76 -10.83
C THR A 204 13.40 -0.75 -12.27
N GLY A 205 12.08 -0.64 -12.47
CA GLY A 205 11.45 -0.87 -13.78
C GLY A 205 11.40 -2.36 -14.18
N ASP A 206 11.89 -3.29 -13.35
CA ASP A 206 11.91 -4.73 -13.68
C ASP A 206 10.51 -5.32 -13.56
N ARG A 207 9.96 -5.69 -14.71
CA ARG A 207 8.60 -6.22 -14.84
C ARG A 207 8.36 -7.53 -14.09
N LYS A 208 9.42 -8.29 -13.77
CA LYS A 208 9.25 -9.54 -13.01
C LYS A 208 8.47 -9.34 -11.71
N TYR A 209 8.70 -8.20 -11.03
CA TYR A 209 7.99 -7.88 -9.77
C TYR A 209 6.51 -7.60 -10.01
N LEU A 210 6.22 -6.80 -11.03
CA LEU A 210 4.85 -6.45 -11.39
C LEU A 210 4.05 -7.64 -11.92
N ASP A 211 4.65 -8.40 -12.88
CA ASP A 211 3.95 -9.48 -13.59
C ASP A 211 3.59 -10.63 -12.62
N ARG A 212 4.51 -11.02 -11.72
CA ARG A 212 4.25 -12.08 -10.73
C ARG A 212 3.19 -11.69 -9.70
N ASP A 213 3.20 -10.45 -9.26
CA ASP A 213 2.23 -9.95 -8.28
C ASP A 213 0.83 -9.73 -8.90
N ALA A 214 0.75 -9.28 -10.15
CA ALA A 214 -0.52 -9.21 -10.87
C ALA A 214 -1.17 -10.58 -11.03
N HIS A 215 -0.38 -11.61 -11.34
CA HIS A 215 -0.83 -13.01 -11.39
C HIS A 215 -1.32 -13.51 -10.02
N GLU A 216 -0.57 -13.20 -8.96
CA GLU A 216 -0.96 -13.50 -7.58
C GLU A 216 -2.31 -12.86 -7.23
N MET A 217 -2.48 -11.57 -7.51
CA MET A 217 -3.71 -10.83 -7.24
C MET A 217 -4.92 -11.41 -8.00
N VAL A 218 -4.76 -11.80 -9.26
CA VAL A 218 -5.83 -12.48 -10.02
C VAL A 218 -6.23 -13.79 -9.35
N THR A 219 -5.26 -14.56 -8.87
CA THR A 219 -5.51 -15.84 -8.18
C THR A 219 -6.30 -15.61 -6.88
N TYR A 220 -5.95 -14.57 -6.10
CA TYR A 220 -6.71 -14.21 -4.91
C TYR A 220 -8.12 -13.70 -5.22
N LEU A 221 -8.28 -12.91 -6.28
CA LEU A 221 -9.60 -12.47 -6.77
C LEU A 221 -10.50 -13.65 -7.11
N ASP A 222 -9.94 -14.66 -7.80
CA ASP A 222 -10.72 -15.83 -8.21
C ASP A 222 -11.07 -16.74 -7.02
N ARG A 223 -10.26 -16.74 -5.98
CA ARG A 223 -10.44 -17.62 -4.82
C ARG A 223 -11.27 -17.00 -3.70
N LEU A 224 -11.15 -15.69 -3.45
CA LEU A 224 -11.72 -15.04 -2.28
C LEU A 224 -12.91 -14.12 -2.58
N GLN A 225 -12.97 -13.48 -3.77
CA GLN A 225 -14.03 -12.54 -4.07
C GLN A 225 -15.39 -13.23 -4.21
N GLN A 226 -16.34 -12.84 -3.38
CA GLN A 226 -17.66 -13.42 -3.35
C GLN A 226 -18.62 -12.81 -4.41
N PRO A 227 -19.76 -13.43 -4.68
CA PRO A 227 -20.76 -12.91 -5.63
C PRO A 227 -21.22 -11.49 -5.32
N ASN A 228 -21.32 -11.10 -4.05
CA ASN A 228 -21.65 -9.74 -3.59
C ASN A 228 -20.53 -8.71 -3.81
N GLY A 229 -19.32 -9.11 -4.18
CA GLY A 229 -18.19 -8.24 -4.45
C GLY A 229 -17.20 -8.08 -3.31
N LEU A 230 -17.55 -8.46 -2.10
CA LEU A 230 -16.70 -8.46 -0.92
C LEU A 230 -15.83 -9.74 -0.86
N PHE A 231 -14.91 -9.79 0.10
CA PHE A 231 -13.97 -10.90 0.25
C PHE A 231 -14.16 -11.62 1.58
N PHE A 232 -14.14 -12.93 1.57
CA PHE A 232 -13.97 -13.69 2.80
C PHE A 232 -12.57 -13.46 3.38
N HIS A 233 -12.45 -13.44 4.70
CA HIS A 233 -11.15 -13.29 5.37
C HIS A 233 -10.16 -14.39 4.92
N ALA A 234 -10.65 -15.60 4.74
CA ALA A 234 -9.93 -16.73 4.13
C ALA A 234 -10.96 -17.71 3.54
N PRO A 235 -10.57 -18.72 2.74
CA PRO A 235 -11.50 -19.69 2.13
C PRO A 235 -12.37 -20.43 3.16
N ASP A 236 -11.83 -20.64 4.36
CA ASP A 236 -12.47 -21.34 5.49
C ASP A 236 -13.08 -20.39 6.53
N VAL A 237 -13.06 -19.07 6.29
CA VAL A 237 -13.55 -18.04 7.23
C VAL A 237 -14.47 -17.06 6.50
N PRO A 238 -15.78 -17.38 6.41
CA PRO A 238 -16.74 -16.68 5.57
C PRO A 238 -17.28 -15.39 6.17
N TYR A 239 -16.38 -14.52 6.67
CA TYR A 239 -16.75 -13.21 7.24
C TYR A 239 -16.13 -12.09 6.43
N PHE A 240 -16.91 -11.04 6.16
CA PHE A 240 -16.49 -9.82 5.46
C PHE A 240 -15.91 -8.83 6.49
N TRP A 241 -14.69 -9.12 6.94
CA TRP A 241 -14.01 -8.29 7.92
C TRP A 241 -13.52 -6.98 7.30
N GLY A 242 -13.99 -5.84 7.81
CA GLY A 242 -13.76 -4.52 7.20
C GLY A 242 -12.29 -4.23 6.91
N ARG A 243 -11.38 -4.38 7.88
CA ARG A 243 -9.95 -4.13 7.60
C ARG A 243 -9.34 -5.14 6.64
N GLY A 244 -9.78 -6.39 6.66
CA GLY A 244 -9.33 -7.38 5.68
C GLY A 244 -9.69 -6.97 4.25
N ASP A 245 -10.97 -6.67 4.02
CA ASP A 245 -11.43 -6.09 2.75
C ASP A 245 -10.70 -4.77 2.42
N GLY A 246 -10.39 -3.96 3.43
CA GLY A 246 -9.64 -2.72 3.27
C GLY A 246 -8.24 -2.94 2.71
N TRP A 247 -7.53 -3.95 3.18
CA TRP A 247 -6.22 -4.32 2.64
C TRP A 247 -6.31 -4.69 1.16
N PHE A 248 -7.31 -5.49 0.79
CA PHE A 248 -7.49 -5.87 -0.62
C PHE A 248 -7.87 -4.66 -1.49
N ALA A 249 -8.76 -3.78 -1.00
CA ALA A 249 -9.15 -2.56 -1.70
C ALA A 249 -7.96 -1.64 -1.97
N ALA A 250 -7.12 -1.41 -0.95
CA ALA A 250 -5.91 -0.60 -1.06
C ALA A 250 -4.87 -1.26 -1.97
N GLY A 251 -4.67 -2.57 -1.85
CA GLY A 251 -3.78 -3.34 -2.72
C GLY A 251 -4.18 -3.26 -4.19
N MET A 252 -5.47 -3.43 -4.52
CA MET A 252 -5.95 -3.27 -5.89
C MET A 252 -5.77 -1.86 -6.43
N ALA A 253 -6.02 -0.84 -5.60
CA ALA A 253 -5.82 0.55 -6.00
C ALA A 253 -4.35 0.85 -6.32
N GLU A 254 -3.41 0.40 -5.48
CA GLU A 254 -1.98 0.54 -5.71
C GLU A 254 -1.50 -0.26 -6.93
N MET A 255 -2.00 -1.50 -7.11
CA MET A 255 -1.71 -2.31 -8.29
C MET A 255 -2.15 -1.59 -9.58
N LEU A 256 -3.39 -1.13 -9.66
CA LEU A 256 -3.93 -0.46 -10.82
C LEU A 256 -3.21 0.85 -11.17
N ARG A 257 -2.65 1.55 -10.17
CA ARG A 257 -1.82 2.75 -10.38
C ARG A 257 -0.48 2.42 -11.07
N SER A 258 0.06 1.22 -10.84
CA SER A 258 1.35 0.81 -11.41
C SER A 258 1.23 -0.06 -12.66
N LEU A 259 0.10 -0.74 -12.82
CA LEU A 259 -0.10 -1.70 -13.89
C LEU A 259 -0.35 -1.01 -15.23
N PRO A 260 0.45 -1.26 -16.28
CA PRO A 260 0.25 -0.69 -17.60
C PRO A 260 -1.14 -0.98 -18.17
N ALA A 261 -1.65 -0.08 -19.00
CA ALA A 261 -3.00 -0.21 -19.56
C ALA A 261 -3.19 -1.46 -20.44
N ASP A 262 -2.12 -1.95 -21.03
CA ASP A 262 -2.06 -3.13 -21.91
C ASP A 262 -1.66 -4.43 -21.17
N HIS A 263 -1.47 -4.39 -19.85
CA HIS A 263 -1.12 -5.59 -19.10
C HIS A 263 -2.27 -6.62 -19.13
N PRO A 264 -1.98 -7.91 -19.40
CA PRO A 264 -3.01 -8.95 -19.61
C PRO A 264 -3.96 -9.12 -18.41
N ASP A 265 -3.46 -8.97 -17.19
CA ASP A 265 -4.25 -9.14 -15.96
C ASP A 265 -5.04 -7.89 -15.54
N ARG A 266 -4.72 -6.71 -16.12
CA ARG A 266 -5.39 -5.46 -15.78
C ARG A 266 -6.91 -5.50 -15.90
N PRO A 267 -7.51 -6.06 -16.97
CA PRO A 267 -8.97 -6.13 -17.09
C PRO A 267 -9.62 -6.91 -15.96
N ARG A 268 -9.02 -8.04 -15.52
CA ARG A 268 -9.54 -8.87 -14.42
C ARG A 268 -9.44 -8.15 -13.08
N ILE A 269 -8.31 -7.50 -12.81
CA ILE A 269 -8.09 -6.73 -11.56
C ILE A 269 -9.03 -5.53 -11.50
N LEU A 270 -9.18 -4.78 -12.61
CA LEU A 270 -10.08 -3.64 -12.67
C LEU A 270 -11.55 -4.06 -12.50
N ALA A 271 -11.96 -5.20 -13.07
CA ALA A 271 -13.29 -5.74 -12.90
C ALA A 271 -13.57 -6.14 -11.44
N GLY A 272 -12.60 -6.81 -10.78
CA GLY A 272 -12.66 -7.16 -9.36
C GLY A 272 -12.76 -5.93 -8.46
N TYR A 273 -11.92 -4.95 -8.73
CA TYR A 273 -11.94 -3.65 -8.03
C TYR A 273 -13.30 -2.95 -8.17
N ARG A 274 -13.82 -2.78 -9.38
CA ARG A 274 -15.12 -2.14 -9.61
C ARG A 274 -16.27 -2.87 -8.93
N LYS A 275 -16.24 -4.20 -8.94
CA LYS A 275 -17.23 -5.03 -8.26
C LYS A 275 -17.21 -4.80 -6.76
N MET A 276 -16.02 -4.71 -6.16
CA MET A 276 -15.85 -4.40 -4.74
C MET A 276 -16.32 -2.99 -4.41
N MET A 277 -15.94 -1.97 -5.20
CA MET A 277 -16.36 -0.59 -4.97
C MET A 277 -17.88 -0.43 -5.05
N ALA A 278 -18.55 -1.15 -5.95
CA ALA A 278 -20.01 -1.16 -6.03
C ALA A 278 -20.67 -1.78 -4.77
N ALA A 279 -20.11 -2.85 -4.23
CA ALA A 279 -20.54 -3.42 -2.96
C ALA A 279 -20.32 -2.44 -1.79
N LEU A 280 -19.15 -1.87 -1.68
CA LEU A 280 -18.83 -0.90 -0.63
C LEU A 280 -19.75 0.31 -0.66
N LEU A 281 -20.14 0.80 -1.85
CA LEU A 281 -21.11 1.88 -1.98
C LEU A 281 -22.47 1.52 -1.35
N GLN A 282 -22.92 0.27 -1.47
CA GLN A 282 -24.17 -0.20 -0.89
C GLN A 282 -24.09 -0.35 0.63
N TYR A 283 -22.93 -0.73 1.16
CA TYR A 283 -22.73 -0.95 2.59
C TYR A 283 -22.23 0.29 3.36
N GLN A 284 -22.04 1.43 2.69
CA GLN A 284 -21.66 2.67 3.38
C GLN A 284 -22.79 3.16 4.28
N GLY A 285 -22.52 3.31 5.58
CA GLY A 285 -23.48 3.81 6.54
C GLY A 285 -23.93 5.26 6.27
N ALA A 286 -25.05 5.65 6.84
CA ALA A 286 -25.55 7.02 6.79
C ALA A 286 -24.55 8.01 7.42
N ASP A 287 -23.70 7.55 8.34
CA ASP A 287 -22.60 8.27 8.97
C ASP A 287 -21.34 8.38 8.10
N GLY A 288 -21.32 7.78 6.91
CA GLY A 288 -20.17 7.78 6.00
C GLY A 288 -19.16 6.66 6.24
N MET A 289 -19.31 5.90 7.32
CA MET A 289 -18.38 4.85 7.75
C MET A 289 -18.85 3.46 7.30
N TRP A 290 -17.91 2.52 7.25
CA TRP A 290 -18.22 1.09 7.16
C TRP A 290 -18.08 0.41 8.51
N ARG A 291 -18.75 -0.73 8.64
CA ARG A 291 -18.76 -1.50 9.88
C ARG A 291 -17.56 -2.44 9.96
N GLN A 292 -17.22 -2.81 11.16
CA GLN A 292 -16.11 -3.75 11.47
C GLN A 292 -16.35 -5.12 10.80
N LEU A 293 -17.60 -5.59 10.71
CA LEU A 293 -18.08 -6.58 9.75
C LEU A 293 -19.01 -5.85 8.77
N ILE A 294 -18.66 -5.83 7.48
CA ILE A 294 -19.25 -4.93 6.49
C ILE A 294 -20.75 -5.17 6.31
N ASP A 295 -21.18 -6.43 6.31
CA ASP A 295 -22.56 -6.87 6.13
C ASP A 295 -23.37 -6.99 7.42
N HIS A 296 -22.80 -6.56 8.55
CA HIS A 296 -23.44 -6.58 9.88
C HIS A 296 -23.70 -5.14 10.36
N PRO A 297 -24.92 -4.59 10.15
CA PRO A 297 -25.23 -3.21 10.52
C PRO A 297 -25.16 -2.94 12.03
N GLU A 298 -25.27 -3.98 12.87
CA GLU A 298 -25.08 -3.92 14.32
C GLU A 298 -23.63 -3.80 14.75
N ALA A 299 -22.66 -4.14 13.87
CA ALA A 299 -21.26 -3.94 14.16
C ALA A 299 -20.91 -2.44 14.23
N TRP A 300 -19.90 -2.11 14.99
CA TRP A 300 -19.48 -0.73 15.21
C TRP A 300 -18.75 -0.13 13.98
N PRO A 301 -18.81 1.22 13.79
CA PRO A 301 -18.06 1.92 12.73
C PRO A 301 -16.56 1.75 12.92
N GLU A 302 -15.85 1.26 11.90
CA GLU A 302 -14.43 0.94 11.99
C GLU A 302 -13.59 1.88 11.12
N THR A 303 -12.62 2.55 11.74
CA THR A 303 -11.91 3.67 11.09
C THR A 303 -10.86 3.20 10.10
N SER A 304 -10.13 2.12 10.38
CA SER A 304 -9.05 1.66 9.48
C SER A 304 -9.59 1.21 8.12
N SER A 305 -10.64 0.40 8.12
CA SER A 305 -11.30 -0.03 6.89
C SER A 305 -11.92 1.14 6.14
N SER A 306 -12.61 2.03 6.87
CA SER A 306 -13.25 3.19 6.26
C SER A 306 -12.24 4.11 5.58
N ALA A 307 -11.04 4.29 6.17
CA ALA A 307 -9.95 5.04 5.55
C ALA A 307 -9.36 4.34 4.32
N MET A 308 -9.19 3.01 4.36
CA MET A 308 -8.73 2.20 3.21
C MET A 308 -9.72 2.24 2.04
N PHE A 309 -11.02 2.12 2.34
CA PHE A 309 -12.07 2.22 1.32
C PHE A 309 -12.16 3.63 0.73
N SER A 310 -12.02 4.65 1.57
CA SER A 310 -11.91 6.05 1.15
C SER A 310 -10.73 6.25 0.20
N PHE A 311 -9.54 5.79 0.59
CA PHE A 311 -8.34 5.80 -0.26
C PHE A 311 -8.59 5.15 -1.62
N ALA A 312 -9.16 3.94 -1.64
CA ALA A 312 -9.42 3.21 -2.86
C ALA A 312 -10.44 3.94 -3.74
N MET A 313 -11.56 4.45 -3.18
CA MET A 313 -12.57 5.18 -3.95
C MET A 313 -12.04 6.51 -4.50
N ILE A 314 -11.32 7.30 -3.70
CA ILE A 314 -10.69 8.55 -4.14
C ILE A 314 -9.77 8.29 -5.32
N THR A 315 -8.87 7.31 -5.18
CA THR A 315 -7.94 6.91 -6.24
C THR A 315 -8.69 6.51 -7.51
N GLY A 316 -9.73 5.68 -7.39
CA GLY A 316 -10.50 5.25 -8.55
C GLY A 316 -11.29 6.36 -9.24
N VAL A 317 -11.80 7.33 -8.50
CA VAL A 317 -12.46 8.51 -9.08
C VAL A 317 -11.44 9.38 -9.83
N LYS A 318 -10.28 9.66 -9.21
CA LYS A 318 -9.25 10.50 -9.82
C LYS A 318 -8.67 9.89 -11.10
N HIS A 319 -8.48 8.57 -11.13
CA HIS A 319 -8.03 7.86 -12.34
C HIS A 319 -9.13 7.55 -13.37
N GLY A 320 -10.38 7.92 -13.12
CA GLY A 320 -11.49 7.61 -14.02
C GLY A 320 -11.86 6.12 -14.08
N TRP A 321 -11.42 5.32 -13.12
CA TRP A 321 -11.84 3.91 -13.00
C TRP A 321 -13.25 3.78 -12.45
N LEU A 322 -13.69 4.77 -11.68
CA LEU A 322 -15.03 4.90 -11.10
C LEU A 322 -15.70 6.17 -11.62
N ASP A 323 -17.02 6.10 -11.81
CA ASP A 323 -17.81 7.27 -12.18
C ASP A 323 -17.81 8.32 -11.07
N ALA A 324 -17.33 9.52 -11.36
CA ALA A 324 -17.16 10.58 -10.37
C ALA A 324 -18.49 11.06 -9.76
N ALA A 325 -19.58 11.07 -10.53
CA ALA A 325 -20.89 11.50 -10.02
C ALA A 325 -21.47 10.51 -9.01
N THR A 326 -21.18 9.22 -9.17
CA THR A 326 -21.63 8.14 -8.29
C THR A 326 -20.75 7.99 -7.05
N TYR A 327 -19.44 7.93 -7.23
CA TYR A 327 -18.49 7.58 -6.17
C TYR A 327 -17.86 8.80 -5.48
N GLY A 328 -17.78 9.95 -6.15
CA GLY A 328 -17.21 11.16 -5.57
C GLY A 328 -17.89 11.63 -4.27
N PRO A 329 -19.24 11.73 -4.23
CA PRO A 329 -19.96 12.04 -2.99
C PRO A 329 -19.70 11.05 -1.86
N ALA A 330 -19.65 9.75 -2.17
CA ALA A 330 -19.42 8.68 -1.20
C ALA A 330 -17.99 8.75 -0.62
N ALA A 331 -16.99 8.93 -1.48
CA ALA A 331 -15.59 9.07 -1.09
C ALA A 331 -15.37 10.33 -0.23
N ARG A 332 -15.97 11.48 -0.63
CA ARG A 332 -15.95 12.71 0.18
C ARG A 332 -16.56 12.51 1.56
N LYS A 333 -17.75 11.88 1.61
CA LYS A 333 -18.46 11.59 2.85
C LYS A 333 -17.63 10.70 3.77
N ALA A 334 -16.97 9.68 3.21
CA ALA A 334 -16.09 8.80 3.94
C ALA A 334 -14.89 9.57 4.55
N TRP A 335 -14.23 10.42 3.77
CA TRP A 335 -13.12 11.22 4.27
C TRP A 335 -13.52 12.11 5.45
N ILE A 336 -14.62 12.87 5.30
CA ILE A 336 -15.15 13.75 6.38
C ILE A 336 -15.47 12.93 7.63
N ALA A 337 -16.10 11.76 7.46
CA ALA A 337 -16.40 10.87 8.59
C ALA A 337 -15.13 10.37 9.27
N VAL A 338 -14.14 9.90 8.51
CA VAL A 338 -12.84 9.43 9.02
C VAL A 338 -12.09 10.54 9.74
N ALA A 339 -12.07 11.77 9.20
CA ALA A 339 -11.45 12.94 9.83
C ALA A 339 -12.03 13.20 11.23
N GLY A 340 -13.35 13.02 11.42
CA GLY A 340 -14.01 13.13 12.71
C GLY A 340 -13.61 12.08 13.75
N TYR A 341 -12.88 11.03 13.35
CA TYR A 341 -12.32 10.02 14.26
C TYR A 341 -10.83 10.26 14.59
N VAL A 342 -10.24 11.35 14.14
CA VAL A 342 -8.93 11.83 14.58
C VAL A 342 -9.14 12.77 15.77
N ASP A 343 -8.62 12.42 16.93
CA ASP A 343 -8.79 13.21 18.14
C ASP A 343 -7.84 14.42 18.22
N GLN A 344 -7.99 15.22 19.26
CA GLN A 344 -7.17 16.42 19.47
C GLN A 344 -5.66 16.15 19.65
N ASN A 345 -5.28 14.89 19.95
CA ASN A 345 -3.89 14.48 20.04
C ASN A 345 -3.39 13.91 18.69
N HIS A 346 -4.19 14.00 17.65
CA HIS A 346 -3.98 13.36 16.35
C HIS A 346 -3.81 11.83 16.48
N ASP A 347 -4.60 11.22 17.39
CA ASP A 347 -4.75 9.78 17.47
C ASP A 347 -6.02 9.34 16.73
N VAL A 348 -5.87 8.38 15.83
CA VAL A 348 -7.03 7.78 15.16
C VAL A 348 -7.73 6.84 16.15
N THR A 349 -9.01 7.09 16.37
CA THR A 349 -9.85 6.34 17.32
C THR A 349 -10.68 5.27 16.59
N GLN A 350 -11.34 4.38 17.32
CA GLN A 350 -12.19 3.32 16.77
C GLN A 350 -11.46 2.43 15.74
N VAL A 351 -10.24 2.06 16.03
CA VAL A 351 -9.42 1.17 15.20
C VAL A 351 -9.57 -0.27 15.71
N CYS A 352 -9.91 -1.20 14.85
CA CYS A 352 -9.96 -2.60 15.19
C CYS A 352 -8.57 -3.12 15.59
N GLU A 353 -8.45 -3.78 16.74
CA GLU A 353 -7.20 -4.42 17.15
C GLU A 353 -6.73 -5.48 16.15
N GLY A 354 -5.47 -5.93 16.25
CA GLY A 354 -4.92 -7.03 15.45
C GLY A 354 -5.86 -8.25 15.49
N THR A 355 -6.26 -8.74 14.32
CA THR A 355 -7.29 -9.77 14.17
C THR A 355 -6.72 -10.94 13.37
N ASN A 356 -6.79 -12.12 13.96
CA ASN A 356 -6.43 -13.37 13.30
C ASN A 356 -7.66 -13.99 12.61
N LYS A 357 -7.48 -14.93 11.69
CA LYS A 357 -8.60 -15.66 11.12
C LYS A 357 -9.23 -16.59 12.16
N LYS A 358 -10.54 -16.58 12.26
CA LYS A 358 -11.29 -17.49 13.11
C LYS A 358 -12.70 -17.67 12.51
N ASN A 359 -13.12 -18.89 12.30
CA ASN A 359 -14.51 -19.17 11.85
C ASN A 359 -15.49 -19.08 13.03
N ASP A 360 -15.70 -17.86 13.52
CA ASP A 360 -16.52 -17.55 14.70
C ASP A 360 -17.01 -16.09 14.59
N LEU A 361 -18.31 -15.90 14.32
CA LEU A 361 -18.92 -14.59 14.17
C LEU A 361 -18.70 -13.69 15.41
N GLN A 362 -18.90 -14.26 16.61
CA GLN A 362 -18.80 -13.49 17.84
C GLN A 362 -17.37 -12.98 18.06
N TYR A 363 -16.35 -13.76 17.68
CA TYR A 363 -14.96 -13.31 17.71
C TYR A 363 -14.74 -12.01 16.93
N TYR A 364 -15.38 -11.84 15.74
CA TYR A 364 -15.29 -10.61 14.97
C TYR A 364 -16.09 -9.47 15.60
N LEU A 365 -17.31 -9.72 16.06
CA LEU A 365 -18.15 -8.70 16.69
C LEU A 365 -17.52 -8.14 17.99
N ASP A 366 -16.81 -8.97 18.75
CA ASP A 366 -16.18 -8.62 20.02
C ASP A 366 -14.78 -8.02 19.90
N ARG A 367 -14.29 -7.73 18.65
CA ARG A 367 -12.96 -7.12 18.50
C ARG A 367 -12.87 -5.79 19.24
N ARG A 368 -11.75 -5.61 19.95
CA ARG A 368 -11.52 -4.38 20.74
C ARG A 368 -11.23 -3.20 19.82
N ARG A 369 -11.64 -2.03 20.28
CA ARG A 369 -11.37 -0.75 19.65
C ARG A 369 -10.12 -0.15 20.26
N ARG A 370 -9.20 0.31 19.41
CA ARG A 370 -7.93 0.93 19.82
C ARG A 370 -7.93 2.40 19.43
N THR A 371 -7.12 3.18 20.15
CA THR A 371 -6.83 4.59 19.84
C THR A 371 -5.32 4.72 19.62
N GLY A 372 -4.90 5.46 18.58
CA GLY A 372 -3.50 5.66 18.23
C GLY A 372 -2.80 4.44 17.62
N ASP A 373 -3.57 3.43 17.21
CA ASP A 373 -3.02 2.25 16.55
C ASP A 373 -2.65 2.56 15.10
N LEU A 374 -1.46 2.15 14.67
CA LEU A 374 -0.94 2.42 13.33
C LEU A 374 -1.77 1.77 12.20
N HIS A 375 -2.56 0.73 12.51
CA HIS A 375 -3.55 0.21 11.55
C HIS A 375 -4.60 1.26 11.13
N GLY A 376 -4.86 2.26 11.97
CA GLY A 376 -5.75 3.37 11.65
C GLY A 376 -5.00 4.56 11.08
N GLN A 377 -3.87 4.95 11.70
CA GLN A 377 -3.11 6.13 11.29
C GLN A 377 -2.56 6.02 9.86
N ALA A 378 -2.04 4.87 9.47
CA ALA A 378 -1.52 4.65 8.13
C ALA A 378 -2.58 4.84 7.03
N PRO A 379 -3.77 4.20 7.07
CA PRO A 379 -4.80 4.40 6.06
C PRO A 379 -5.37 5.82 5.99
N VAL A 380 -5.44 6.54 7.11
CA VAL A 380 -5.85 7.95 7.10
C VAL A 380 -4.83 8.80 6.33
N LEU A 381 -3.52 8.54 6.52
CA LEU A 381 -2.47 9.17 5.72
C LEU A 381 -2.60 8.82 4.23
N TRP A 382 -2.93 7.56 3.87
CA TRP A 382 -3.11 7.18 2.48
C TRP A 382 -4.30 7.90 1.85
N ALA A 383 -5.42 8.01 2.56
CA ALA A 383 -6.59 8.75 2.08
C ALA A 383 -6.28 10.24 1.90
N ALA A 384 -5.56 10.86 2.85
CA ALA A 384 -5.10 12.24 2.72
C ALA A 384 -4.19 12.43 1.49
N THR A 385 -3.21 11.53 1.29
CA THR A 385 -2.33 11.57 0.12
C THR A 385 -3.07 11.40 -1.20
N ALA A 386 -4.05 10.49 -1.26
CA ALA A 386 -4.88 10.31 -2.44
C ALA A 386 -5.69 11.57 -2.79
N LEU A 387 -6.17 12.31 -1.79
CA LEU A 387 -6.86 13.59 -1.99
C LEU A 387 -5.92 14.68 -2.52
N LEU A 388 -4.67 14.70 -2.07
CA LEU A 388 -3.68 15.73 -2.40
C LEU A 388 -2.94 15.49 -3.72
N ARG A 389 -2.83 14.23 -4.19
CA ARG A 389 -2.16 13.93 -5.45
C ARG A 389 -2.84 14.62 -6.62
N ASP A 390 -2.01 15.20 -7.51
CA ASP A 390 -2.39 15.60 -8.87
C ASP A 390 -2.17 14.37 -9.76
N GLU A 391 -3.24 13.67 -10.13
CA GLU A 391 -3.19 12.45 -10.95
C GLU A 391 -3.65 12.68 -12.37
#